data_a1e208e67009c301a9573f8fffafaba9
#
_entry.id   a1e208e67009c301a9573f8fffafaba9
#
_cell.length_a   1.000
_cell.length_b   1.000
_cell.length_c   1.000
_cell.angle_alpha   90.00
_cell.angle_beta   90.00
_cell.angle_gamma   90.00
#
_symmetry.space_group_name_H-M   'P 1'
#
loop_
_entity.id
_entity.type
_entity.pdbx_description
1 polymer ?
#
loop_
_entity_poly.entity_id
_entity_poly.type
_entity_poly.pdbx_seq_one_letter_code
_entity_poly.pdbx_strand_id
1 'polypeptide(L)'
;SIRERWYRVPSIWVPDAFFLRRNNLYPKFVLNQCDAVSTDTMHRIKFHDGIEPERAILSYYNSISFAFTELCGRSYGGGVLEVLPGEMGEILVPKLDSVPMERVRELLKQVDLIIRNNGDIEEALDLVDAQILVAELGFEPDVCADIRCIWKKLQRRRLNRG
;
A
#
# COMPACT_ATOMS: atom_id res chain seq x y z
N SER A 1 26.14 -20.53 -2.80
CA SER A 1 25.53 -21.88 -2.81
C SER A 1 25.49 -22.39 -4.24
N ILE A 2 26.07 -23.57 -4.48
CA ILE A 2 26.05 -24.22 -5.80
C ILE A 2 24.62 -24.69 -6.03
N ARG A 3 23.96 -24.17 -7.06
CA ARG A 3 22.62 -24.62 -7.46
C ARG A 3 22.73 -26.07 -7.99
N GLU A 4 21.93 -26.97 -7.44
CA GLU A 4 21.85 -28.36 -7.91
C GLU A 4 21.43 -28.43 -9.38
N ARG A 5 20.60 -27.46 -9.82
CA ARG A 5 20.20 -27.29 -11.22
C ARG A 5 20.15 -25.79 -11.56
N TRP A 6 20.74 -25.38 -12.68
CA TRP A 6 20.88 -23.98 -13.10
C TRP A 6 19.56 -23.22 -13.26
N TYR A 7 18.48 -23.92 -13.62
CA TYR A 7 17.14 -23.36 -13.84
C TYR A 7 16.30 -23.29 -12.54
N ARG A 8 16.79 -23.82 -11.42
CA ARG A 8 16.07 -23.76 -10.16
C ARG A 8 16.30 -22.41 -9.51
N VAL A 9 15.20 -21.63 -9.37
CA VAL A 9 15.25 -20.35 -8.64
C VAL A 9 15.36 -20.65 -7.16
N PRO A 10 16.48 -20.27 -6.49
CA PRO A 10 16.61 -20.45 -5.05
C PRO A 10 15.65 -19.52 -4.32
N SER A 11 15.15 -19.91 -3.15
CA SER A 11 14.31 -19.11 -2.27
C SER A 11 12.96 -18.66 -2.84
N ILE A 12 12.25 -19.54 -3.55
CA ILE A 12 10.82 -19.32 -3.80
C ILE A 12 10.07 -19.66 -2.52
N TRP A 13 9.38 -18.69 -1.97
CA TRP A 13 8.45 -18.86 -0.85
C TRP A 13 7.18 -18.04 -1.13
N VAL A 14 6.05 -18.50 -0.61
CA VAL A 14 4.74 -17.85 -0.77
C VAL A 14 4.62 -16.76 0.29
N PRO A 15 4.56 -15.48 -0.11
CA PRO A 15 4.34 -14.38 0.82
C PRO A 15 2.86 -14.23 1.18
N ASP A 16 2.58 -13.55 2.28
CA ASP A 16 1.21 -13.19 2.68
C ASP A 16 0.66 -12.03 1.83
N ALA A 17 1.56 -11.14 1.36
CA ALA A 17 1.20 -9.99 0.55
C ALA A 17 2.35 -9.54 -0.36
N PHE A 18 2.01 -8.69 -1.32
CA PHE A 18 2.96 -8.03 -2.21
C PHE A 18 2.84 -6.52 -2.12
N PHE A 19 3.98 -5.83 -2.07
CA PHE A 19 4.05 -4.39 -2.28
C PHE A 19 4.83 -4.11 -3.57
N LEU A 20 4.28 -3.31 -4.46
CA LEU A 20 4.95 -2.99 -5.72
C LEU A 20 6.16 -2.08 -5.45
N ARG A 21 7.35 -2.56 -5.84
CA ARG A 21 8.58 -1.78 -5.69
C ARG A 21 8.57 -0.51 -6.52
N ARG A 22 8.05 -0.58 -7.76
CA ARG A 22 7.98 0.55 -8.68
C ARG A 22 6.54 0.83 -9.05
N ASN A 23 6.13 2.07 -8.83
CA ASN A 23 4.78 2.55 -9.02
C ASN A 23 4.80 3.78 -9.93
N ASN A 24 3.73 4.00 -10.68
CA ASN A 24 3.54 5.21 -11.46
C ASN A 24 2.44 6.09 -10.83
N LEU A 25 1.18 5.80 -11.07
CA LEU A 25 0.07 6.63 -10.57
C LEU A 25 -0.05 6.58 -9.05
N TYR A 26 -0.02 5.39 -8.46
CA TYR A 26 -0.12 5.20 -7.02
C TYR A 26 0.52 3.88 -6.58
N PRO A 27 0.95 3.78 -5.31
CA PRO A 27 1.50 2.55 -4.76
C PRO A 27 0.42 1.49 -4.56
N LYS A 28 0.79 0.21 -4.72
CA LYS A 28 -0.11 -0.92 -4.55
C LYS A 28 0.41 -1.88 -3.50
N PHE A 29 -0.45 -2.20 -2.53
CA PHE A 29 -0.23 -3.21 -1.51
C PHE A 29 -1.34 -4.26 -1.62
N VAL A 30 -1.00 -5.50 -1.94
CA VAL A 30 -1.97 -6.53 -2.37
C VAL A 30 -1.85 -7.77 -1.52
N LEU A 31 -2.99 -8.27 -1.02
CA LEU A 31 -3.07 -9.54 -0.31
C LEU A 31 -2.85 -10.71 -1.29
N ASN A 32 -2.03 -11.69 -0.90
CA ASN A 32 -1.81 -12.90 -1.69
C ASN A 32 -2.86 -13.96 -1.34
N GLN A 33 -3.89 -14.07 -2.15
CA GLN A 33 -5.00 -15.01 -1.95
C GLN A 33 -4.92 -16.26 -2.83
N CYS A 34 -3.86 -16.40 -3.63
CA CYS A 34 -3.73 -17.49 -4.61
C CYS A 34 -2.36 -18.18 -4.58
N ASP A 35 -1.66 -18.09 -3.46
CA ASP A 35 -0.33 -18.68 -3.26
C ASP A 35 0.68 -18.28 -4.36
N ALA A 36 0.51 -17.09 -4.91
CA ALA A 36 1.40 -16.56 -5.92
C ALA A 36 2.82 -16.37 -5.38
N VAL A 37 3.79 -16.51 -6.26
CA VAL A 37 5.20 -16.21 -5.99
C VAL A 37 5.68 -15.13 -6.94
N SER A 38 6.66 -14.35 -6.51
CA SER A 38 7.21 -13.24 -7.29
C SER A 38 8.73 -13.25 -7.24
N THR A 39 9.34 -12.64 -8.24
CA THR A 39 10.76 -12.30 -8.27
C THR A 39 11.01 -10.96 -7.55
N ASP A 40 12.06 -10.25 -7.92
CA ASP A 40 12.51 -9.00 -7.29
C ASP A 40 11.74 -7.74 -7.71
N THR A 41 10.77 -7.86 -8.61
CA THR A 41 9.94 -6.74 -9.09
C THR A 41 8.91 -6.27 -8.06
N MET A 42 8.58 -7.14 -7.10
CA MET A 42 7.68 -6.84 -5.99
C MET A 42 8.34 -7.22 -4.67
N HIS A 43 8.12 -6.42 -3.64
CA HIS A 43 8.46 -6.80 -2.28
C HIS A 43 7.51 -7.89 -1.81
N ARG A 44 8.08 -8.99 -1.33
CA ARG A 44 7.36 -10.11 -0.73
C ARG A 44 7.26 -9.84 0.77
N ILE A 45 6.05 -9.75 1.27
CA ILE A 45 5.77 -9.43 2.67
C ILE A 45 5.37 -10.70 3.40
N LYS A 46 5.98 -10.93 4.54
CA LYS A 46 5.57 -11.92 5.54
C LYS A 46 5.23 -11.17 6.82
N PHE A 47 4.03 -11.34 7.30
CA PHE A 47 3.63 -10.73 8.57
C PHE A 47 4.15 -11.56 9.75
N HIS A 48 4.47 -10.88 10.84
CA HIS A 48 4.78 -11.54 12.09
C HIS A 48 3.51 -12.12 12.73
N ASP A 49 3.71 -13.11 13.60
CA ASP A 49 2.61 -13.71 14.35
C ASP A 49 1.82 -12.64 15.12
N GLY A 50 0.51 -12.72 15.04
CA GLY A 50 -0.41 -11.77 15.65
C GLY A 50 -0.78 -10.55 14.80
N ILE A 51 -0.18 -10.40 13.60
CA ILE A 51 -0.58 -9.37 12.64
C ILE A 51 -1.57 -9.96 11.62
N GLU A 52 -2.78 -9.41 11.58
CA GLU A 52 -3.77 -9.79 10.57
C GLU A 52 -3.46 -9.10 9.24
N PRO A 53 -3.18 -9.86 8.16
CA PRO A 53 -2.79 -9.29 6.87
C PRO A 53 -3.80 -8.29 6.29
N GLU A 54 -5.09 -8.60 6.39
CA GLU A 54 -6.15 -7.72 5.87
C GLU A 54 -6.15 -6.36 6.59
N ARG A 55 -5.92 -6.36 7.91
CA ARG A 55 -5.82 -5.13 8.71
C ARG A 55 -4.62 -4.29 8.29
N ALA A 56 -3.46 -4.92 8.13
CA ALA A 56 -2.25 -4.25 7.70
C ALA A 56 -2.38 -3.64 6.30
N ILE A 57 -3.05 -4.33 5.38
CA ILE A 57 -3.27 -3.81 4.02
C ILE A 57 -4.30 -2.67 4.04
N LEU A 58 -5.41 -2.80 4.75
CA LEU A 58 -6.40 -1.72 4.84
C LEU A 58 -5.79 -0.46 5.48
N SER A 59 -4.95 -0.63 6.51
CA SER A 59 -4.28 0.49 7.17
C SER A 59 -3.36 1.30 6.25
N TYR A 60 -3.00 0.75 5.10
CA TYR A 60 -2.17 1.43 4.11
C TYR A 60 -2.99 2.32 3.16
N TYR A 61 -4.24 1.97 2.82
CA TYR A 61 -5.04 2.66 1.82
C TYR A 61 -5.73 3.93 2.38
N ASN A 62 -4.94 4.94 2.74
CA ASN A 62 -5.42 6.22 3.23
C ASN A 62 -4.48 7.37 2.83
N SER A 63 -4.93 8.60 2.97
CA SER A 63 -4.18 9.80 2.58
C SER A 63 -2.86 9.96 3.32
N ILE A 64 -2.77 9.57 4.60
CA ILE A 64 -1.54 9.67 5.40
C ILE A 64 -0.46 8.76 4.81
N SER A 65 -0.78 7.47 4.66
CA SER A 65 0.18 6.47 4.16
C SER A 65 0.62 6.76 2.72
N PHE A 66 -0.29 7.26 1.89
CA PHE A 66 0.03 7.66 0.52
C PHE A 66 0.95 8.89 0.46
N ALA A 67 0.71 9.91 1.31
CA ALA A 67 1.59 11.06 1.42
C ALA A 67 3.00 10.65 1.91
N PHE A 68 3.07 9.80 2.93
CA PHE A 68 4.36 9.29 3.43
C PHE A 68 5.08 8.41 2.41
N THR A 69 4.37 7.65 1.59
CA THR A 69 4.98 6.86 0.52
C THR A 69 5.66 7.76 -0.52
N GLU A 70 5.05 8.89 -0.90
CA GLU A 70 5.69 9.88 -1.79
C GLU A 70 6.88 10.58 -1.14
N LEU A 71 6.86 10.79 0.18
CA LEU A 71 7.95 11.43 0.93
C LEU A 71 9.16 10.51 1.11
N CYS A 72 8.92 9.24 1.46
CA CYS A 72 9.97 8.27 1.76
C CYS A 72 10.53 7.63 0.49
N GLY A 73 9.70 7.46 -0.55
CA GLY A 73 10.09 6.82 -1.80
C GLY A 73 10.97 7.72 -2.68
N ARG A 74 11.59 7.11 -3.67
CA ARG A 74 12.51 7.77 -4.62
C ARG A 74 11.82 8.06 -5.94
N SER A 75 11.84 9.32 -6.33
CA SER A 75 11.32 9.76 -7.63
C SER A 75 12.38 9.61 -8.72
N TYR A 76 12.04 8.89 -9.78
CA TYR A 76 12.88 8.74 -10.98
C TYR A 76 12.21 9.41 -12.19
N GLY A 77 12.97 9.56 -13.29
CA GLY A 77 12.43 10.04 -14.55
C GLY A 77 11.24 9.21 -15.06
N GLY A 78 10.36 9.84 -15.84
CA GLY A 78 9.13 9.20 -16.33
C GLY A 78 8.05 9.01 -15.26
N GLY A 79 8.14 9.74 -14.15
CA GLY A 79 7.12 9.68 -13.09
C GLY A 79 7.10 8.40 -12.26
N VAL A 80 8.22 7.66 -12.23
CA VAL A 80 8.31 6.43 -11.43
C VAL A 80 8.60 6.76 -9.98
N LEU A 81 7.83 6.17 -9.07
CA LEU A 81 8.08 6.12 -7.63
C LEU A 81 8.64 4.74 -7.27
N GLU A 82 9.88 4.67 -6.82
CA GLU A 82 10.46 3.45 -6.28
C GLU A 82 10.48 3.52 -4.75
N VAL A 83 10.03 2.44 -4.11
CA VAL A 83 10.06 2.29 -2.65
C VAL A 83 10.90 1.08 -2.31
N LEU A 84 11.99 1.28 -1.60
CA LEU A 84 12.88 0.20 -1.15
C LEU A 84 12.43 -0.36 0.20
N PRO A 85 12.87 -1.57 0.61
CA PRO A 85 12.45 -2.18 1.87
C PRO A 85 12.69 -1.30 3.11
N GLY A 86 13.83 -0.60 3.17
CA GLY A 86 14.12 0.32 4.28
C GLY A 86 13.19 1.55 4.31
N GLU A 87 12.77 2.01 3.14
CA GLU A 87 11.84 3.15 3.01
C GLU A 87 10.40 2.76 3.39
N MET A 88 10.01 1.50 3.15
CA MET A 88 8.71 1.00 3.60
C MET A 88 8.54 1.10 5.12
N GLY A 89 9.62 0.90 5.89
CA GLY A 89 9.59 1.01 7.35
C GLY A 89 9.32 2.41 7.88
N GLU A 90 9.52 3.44 7.04
CA GLU A 90 9.30 4.85 7.40
C GLU A 90 7.87 5.34 7.03
N ILE A 91 7.10 4.51 6.32
CA ILE A 91 5.72 4.89 5.95
C ILE A 91 4.83 4.79 7.18
N LEU A 92 4.23 5.91 7.55
CA LEU A 92 3.24 5.91 8.63
C LEU A 92 1.94 5.26 8.18
N VAL A 93 1.45 4.35 9.00
CA VAL A 93 0.15 3.71 8.85
C VAL A 93 -0.65 3.87 10.16
N PRO A 94 -1.95 4.16 10.10
CA PRO A 94 -2.79 4.22 11.29
C PRO A 94 -2.94 2.83 11.91
N LYS A 95 -3.00 2.77 13.24
CA LYS A 95 -3.33 1.54 13.97
C LYS A 95 -4.83 1.30 13.92
N LEU A 96 -5.23 0.12 13.48
CA LEU A 96 -6.64 -0.27 13.36
C LEU A 96 -7.05 -1.33 14.41
N ASP A 97 -6.34 -1.41 15.54
CA ASP A 97 -6.56 -2.46 16.55
C ASP A 97 -7.98 -2.41 17.14
N SER A 98 -8.58 -1.23 17.22
CA SER A 98 -9.95 -1.03 17.70
C SER A 98 -11.03 -1.38 16.67
N VAL A 99 -10.68 -1.48 15.39
CA VAL A 99 -11.65 -1.73 14.31
C VAL A 99 -11.97 -3.23 14.23
N PRO A 100 -13.25 -3.65 14.33
CA PRO A 100 -13.62 -5.04 14.20
C PRO A 100 -13.18 -5.66 12.87
N MET A 101 -12.70 -6.92 12.89
CA MET A 101 -12.19 -7.59 11.66
C MET A 101 -13.24 -7.74 10.56
N GLU A 102 -14.51 -7.88 10.93
CA GLU A 102 -15.61 -7.89 9.96
C GLU A 102 -15.65 -6.59 9.16
N ARG A 103 -15.53 -5.45 9.85
CA ARG A 103 -15.47 -4.12 9.23
C ARG A 103 -14.23 -3.93 8.37
N VAL A 104 -13.08 -4.42 8.86
CA VAL A 104 -11.82 -4.40 8.09
C VAL A 104 -11.99 -5.13 6.76
N ARG A 105 -12.55 -6.35 6.79
CA ARG A 105 -12.76 -7.17 5.59
C ARG A 105 -13.76 -6.56 4.63
N GLU A 106 -14.84 -5.99 5.15
CA GLU A 106 -15.84 -5.29 4.33
C GLU A 106 -15.22 -4.12 3.58
N LEU A 107 -14.50 -3.24 4.27
CA LEU A 107 -13.85 -2.07 3.66
C LEU A 107 -12.74 -2.49 2.67
N LEU A 108 -11.92 -3.47 3.04
CA LEU A 108 -10.88 -3.98 2.14
C LEU A 108 -11.47 -4.55 0.85
N LYS A 109 -12.59 -5.25 0.94
CA LYS A 109 -13.33 -5.75 -0.24
C LYS A 109 -13.82 -4.60 -1.12
N GLN A 110 -14.32 -3.51 -0.55
CA GLN A 110 -14.76 -2.34 -1.31
C GLN A 110 -13.56 -1.66 -2.01
N VAL A 111 -12.45 -1.47 -1.30
CA VAL A 111 -11.20 -0.94 -1.87
C VAL A 111 -10.70 -1.82 -3.03
N ASP A 112 -10.68 -3.15 -2.85
CA ASP A 112 -10.28 -4.10 -3.89
C ASP A 112 -11.17 -4.02 -5.13
N LEU A 113 -12.49 -3.90 -4.96
CA LEU A 113 -13.42 -3.74 -6.07
C LEU A 113 -13.19 -2.44 -6.85
N ILE A 114 -12.96 -1.32 -6.17
CA ILE A 114 -12.64 -0.03 -6.83
C ILE A 114 -11.37 -0.20 -7.67
N ILE A 115 -10.30 -0.75 -7.10
CA ILE A 115 -9.02 -0.92 -7.78
C ILE A 115 -9.12 -1.89 -8.98
N ARG A 116 -9.82 -3.03 -8.82
CA ARG A 116 -9.99 -4.04 -9.89
C ARG A 116 -10.83 -3.53 -11.06
N ASN A 117 -11.81 -2.70 -10.79
CA ASN A 117 -12.67 -2.12 -11.83
C ASN A 117 -12.06 -0.89 -12.51
N ASN A 118 -10.75 -0.64 -12.31
CA ASN A 118 -10.06 0.56 -12.77
C ASN A 118 -10.71 1.87 -12.31
N GLY A 119 -11.36 1.84 -11.14
CA GLY A 119 -11.86 3.02 -10.46
C GLY A 119 -10.73 3.98 -10.07
N ASP A 120 -11.10 5.21 -9.79
CA ASP A 120 -10.14 6.20 -9.30
C ASP A 120 -9.66 5.79 -7.90
N ILE A 121 -8.34 5.77 -7.70
CA ILE A 121 -7.76 5.49 -6.39
C ILE A 121 -8.26 6.50 -5.34
N GLU A 122 -8.62 7.71 -5.74
CA GLU A 122 -9.17 8.71 -4.85
C GLU A 122 -10.49 8.25 -4.21
N GLU A 123 -11.33 7.49 -4.93
CA GLU A 123 -12.55 6.90 -4.35
C GLU A 123 -12.23 5.93 -3.21
N ALA A 124 -11.20 5.10 -3.39
CA ALA A 124 -10.75 4.18 -2.34
C ALA A 124 -10.19 4.92 -1.12
N LEU A 125 -9.42 6.00 -1.36
CA LEU A 125 -8.88 6.81 -0.27
C LEU A 125 -10.00 7.60 0.43
N ASP A 126 -10.98 8.16 -0.29
CA ASP A 126 -12.13 8.86 0.30
C ASP A 126 -12.93 7.93 1.19
N LEU A 127 -13.15 6.69 0.74
CA LEU A 127 -13.83 5.68 1.52
C LEU A 127 -13.10 5.39 2.84
N VAL A 128 -11.79 5.12 2.77
CA VAL A 128 -11.01 4.74 3.95
C VAL A 128 -10.77 5.95 4.86
N ASP A 129 -10.47 7.13 4.31
CA ASP A 129 -10.31 8.35 5.11
C ASP A 129 -11.60 8.65 5.90
N ALA A 130 -12.76 8.60 5.25
CA ALA A 130 -14.04 8.86 5.93
C ALA A 130 -14.40 7.80 6.98
N GLN A 131 -14.24 6.52 6.63
CA GLN A 131 -14.69 5.42 7.49
C GLN A 131 -13.68 5.05 8.58
N ILE A 132 -12.40 5.26 8.36
CA ILE A 132 -11.35 4.88 9.30
C ILE A 132 -10.74 6.10 9.95
N LEU A 133 -10.16 7.05 9.19
CA LEU A 133 -9.48 8.18 9.82
C LEU A 133 -10.44 9.07 10.58
N VAL A 134 -11.57 9.42 9.97
CA VAL A 134 -12.55 10.32 10.60
C VAL A 134 -13.44 9.57 11.58
N ALA A 135 -14.18 8.54 11.12
CA ALA A 135 -15.21 7.92 11.94
C ALA A 135 -14.66 7.06 13.09
N GLU A 136 -13.60 6.30 12.86
CA GLU A 136 -13.05 5.37 13.87
C GLU A 136 -11.91 5.99 14.69
N LEU A 137 -11.03 6.78 14.05
CA LEU A 137 -9.85 7.34 14.70
C LEU A 137 -10.01 8.80 15.14
N GLY A 138 -11.12 9.45 14.77
CA GLY A 138 -11.45 10.80 15.23
C GLY A 138 -10.60 11.92 14.61
N PHE A 139 -10.04 11.71 13.41
CA PHE A 139 -9.35 12.79 12.70
C PHE A 139 -10.36 13.82 12.21
N GLU A 140 -9.98 15.10 12.25
CA GLU A 140 -10.79 16.15 11.67
C GLU A 140 -10.84 16.01 10.14
N PRO A 141 -12.02 16.12 9.50
CA PRO A 141 -12.15 16.00 8.04
C PRO A 141 -11.25 16.95 7.26
N ASP A 142 -11.09 18.18 7.72
CA ASP A 142 -10.25 19.18 7.08
C ASP A 142 -8.77 18.79 7.10
N VAL A 143 -8.31 18.17 8.18
CA VAL A 143 -6.94 17.62 8.27
C VAL A 143 -6.73 16.51 7.25
N CYS A 144 -7.69 15.60 7.08
CA CYS A 144 -7.62 14.55 6.06
C CYS A 144 -7.58 15.15 4.65
N ALA A 145 -8.39 16.17 4.38
CA ALA A 145 -8.40 16.88 3.10
C ALA A 145 -7.06 17.58 2.82
N ASP A 146 -6.45 18.21 3.80
CA ASP A 146 -5.14 18.84 3.68
C ASP A 146 -4.04 17.82 3.39
N ILE A 147 -4.03 16.69 4.07
CA ILE A 147 -3.10 15.59 3.83
C ILE A 147 -3.29 15.03 2.42
N ARG A 148 -4.54 14.86 1.95
CA ARG A 148 -4.85 14.48 0.57
C ARG A 148 -4.27 15.48 -0.43
N CYS A 149 -4.41 16.78 -0.18
CA CYS A 149 -3.82 17.82 -1.02
C CYS A 149 -2.30 17.73 -1.06
N ILE A 150 -1.64 17.43 0.06
CA ILE A 150 -0.19 17.22 0.13
C ILE A 150 0.21 16.03 -0.75
N TRP A 151 -0.43 14.87 -0.58
CA TRP A 151 -0.17 13.70 -1.43
C TRP A 151 -0.30 14.03 -2.91
N LYS A 152 -1.39 14.68 -3.34
CA LYS A 152 -1.61 15.05 -4.74
C LYS A 152 -0.55 16.01 -5.28
N LYS A 153 -0.07 16.95 -4.48
CA LYS A 153 1.01 17.86 -4.85
C LYS A 153 2.32 17.11 -5.06
N LEU A 154 2.66 16.19 -4.17
CA LEU A 154 3.87 15.36 -4.27
C LEU A 154 3.83 14.45 -5.50
N GLN A 155 2.72 13.75 -5.71
CA GLN A 155 2.48 12.90 -6.87
C GLN A 155 2.61 13.69 -8.18
N ARG A 156 1.92 14.85 -8.30
CA ARG A 156 2.01 15.71 -9.50
C ARG A 156 3.43 16.19 -9.76
N ARG A 157 4.14 16.60 -8.70
CA ARG A 157 5.55 17.02 -8.82
C ARG A 157 6.42 15.89 -9.37
N ARG A 158 6.18 14.65 -8.97
CA ARG A 158 6.89 13.48 -9.47
C ARG A 158 6.51 13.18 -10.92
N LEU A 159 5.23 13.15 -11.24
CA LEU A 159 4.73 12.84 -12.59
C LEU A 159 5.20 13.87 -13.63
N ASN A 160 5.37 15.14 -13.23
CA ASN A 160 5.81 16.22 -14.13
C ASN A 160 7.35 16.35 -14.25
N ARG A 161 8.13 15.45 -13.67
CA ARG A 161 9.61 15.41 -13.78
C ARG A 161 10.12 14.60 -14.98
N GLY A 162 9.23 14.14 -15.85
CA GLY A 162 9.56 13.38 -17.07
C GLY A 162 9.82 14.24 -18.29
#